data_a022c2a716f8ee3ea7467dad1a1de6f3
#
_entry.id   a022c2a716f8ee3ea7467dad1a1de6f3
#
_cell.length_a   1.000
_cell.length_b   1.000
_cell.length_c   1.000
_cell.angle_alpha   90.00
_cell.angle_beta   90.00
_cell.angle_gamma   90.00
#
_symmetry.space_group_name_H-M   'P 1'
#
loop_
_entity.id
_entity.type
_entity.pdbx_description
1 polymer ?
#
loop_
_entity_poly.entity_id
_entity_poly.type
_entity_poly.pdbx_seq_one_letter_code
_entity_poly.pdbx_strand_id
1 'polypeptide(L)'
;KKAIDYWQNIDLYLGGSEHATGHLLYVRFWTMFLKDFGYLNFDEPAKKLINQGMIQGRSNFAYRMEGLNTFISKKYFDLIKAEGAIAREEIAKEILKQLGPEKRQIFERTGLSVSLHHVDVNIVDNDILDIDAFKKWRDDLHQAEFVLEEGKYICGSEVEKMSKSKWNVVSPDRICNDFGADTLR
;
A
#
# COMPACT_ATOMS: atom_id res chain seq x y z
N LYS A 1 0.84 -46.81 0.68
CA LYS A 1 2.14 -47.03 0.02
C LYS A 1 2.04 -46.88 -1.51
N LYS A 2 1.15 -47.56 -2.22
CA LYS A 2 0.98 -47.46 -3.69
C LYS A 2 0.78 -46.00 -4.20
N ALA A 3 0.02 -45.17 -3.52
CA ALA A 3 -0.20 -43.78 -3.91
C ALA A 3 1.07 -42.94 -3.75
N ILE A 4 1.83 -43.17 -2.67
CA ILE A 4 3.11 -42.48 -2.42
C ILE A 4 4.13 -42.86 -3.50
N ASP A 5 4.21 -44.15 -3.82
CA ASP A 5 5.15 -44.65 -4.84
C ASP A 5 4.79 -44.14 -6.26
N TYR A 6 3.53 -43.85 -6.52
CA TYR A 6 3.06 -43.32 -7.80
C TYR A 6 3.28 -41.79 -7.92
N TRP A 7 2.83 -41.01 -6.92
CA TRP A 7 2.84 -39.56 -7.00
C TRP A 7 4.22 -38.97 -6.66
N GLN A 8 4.95 -39.60 -5.73
CA GLN A 8 6.25 -39.14 -5.21
C GLN A 8 6.21 -37.65 -4.75
N ASN A 9 7.33 -36.95 -4.86
CA ASN A 9 7.39 -35.53 -4.55
C ASN A 9 6.80 -34.66 -5.67
N ILE A 10 6.34 -33.47 -5.30
CA ILE A 10 5.71 -32.51 -6.19
C ILE A 10 6.72 -32.01 -7.22
N ASP A 11 6.34 -31.91 -8.49
CA ASP A 11 7.23 -31.45 -9.55
C ASP A 11 7.56 -29.97 -9.43
N LEU A 12 6.54 -29.12 -9.09
CA LEU A 12 6.68 -27.69 -8.97
C LEU A 12 5.81 -27.16 -7.82
N TYR A 13 6.41 -26.40 -6.93
CA TYR A 13 5.75 -25.72 -5.82
C TYR A 13 5.92 -24.21 -5.95
N LEU A 14 4.80 -23.50 -6.05
CA LEU A 14 4.76 -22.04 -6.20
C LEU A 14 4.23 -21.39 -4.94
N GLY A 15 4.88 -20.34 -4.48
CA GLY A 15 4.42 -19.59 -3.31
C GLY A 15 5.29 -18.40 -2.98
N GLY A 16 4.84 -17.60 -2.00
CA GLY A 16 5.60 -16.46 -1.50
C GLY A 16 6.63 -16.86 -0.44
N SER A 17 7.69 -16.07 -0.32
CA SER A 17 8.73 -16.26 0.69
C SER A 17 8.24 -15.99 2.12
N GLU A 18 7.09 -15.35 2.30
CA GLU A 18 6.46 -15.10 3.61
C GLU A 18 6.06 -16.38 4.36
N HIS A 19 5.97 -17.49 3.65
CA HIS A 19 5.69 -18.81 4.23
C HIS A 19 6.95 -19.58 4.65
N ALA A 20 8.14 -19.02 4.49
CA ALA A 20 9.42 -19.69 4.74
C ALA A 20 9.60 -20.13 6.20
N THR A 21 9.26 -19.28 7.16
CA THR A 21 9.44 -19.55 8.60
C THR A 21 8.31 -20.39 9.22
N GLY A 22 7.22 -20.61 8.51
CA GLY A 22 6.10 -21.42 8.96
C GLY A 22 5.92 -22.65 8.06
N HIS A 23 5.04 -22.53 7.08
CA HIS A 23 4.63 -23.62 6.22
C HIS A 23 5.77 -24.37 5.53
N LEU A 24 6.71 -23.67 4.89
CA LEU A 24 7.80 -24.32 4.14
C LEU A 24 8.75 -25.11 5.07
N LEU A 25 9.02 -24.56 6.26
CA LEU A 25 9.83 -25.24 7.26
C LEU A 25 9.15 -26.53 7.73
N TYR A 26 7.86 -26.47 8.06
CA TYR A 26 7.10 -27.65 8.51
C TYR A 26 6.95 -28.70 7.42
N VAL A 27 6.69 -28.31 6.18
CA VAL A 27 6.56 -29.28 5.07
C VAL A 27 7.89 -30.05 4.88
N ARG A 28 9.04 -29.37 4.91
CA ARG A 28 10.36 -30.04 4.82
C ARG A 28 10.63 -30.93 6.02
N PHE A 29 10.38 -30.43 7.22
CA PHE A 29 10.55 -31.21 8.45
C PHE A 29 9.75 -32.50 8.41
N TRP A 30 8.45 -32.44 8.10
CA TRP A 30 7.61 -33.62 8.04
C TRP A 30 8.00 -34.57 6.91
N THR A 31 8.44 -34.08 5.76
CA THR A 31 8.93 -34.92 4.67
C THR A 31 10.16 -35.72 5.09
N MET A 32 11.15 -35.05 5.71
CA MET A 32 12.36 -35.71 6.22
C MET A 32 12.02 -36.72 7.32
N PHE A 33 11.18 -36.34 8.28
CA PHE A 33 10.72 -37.20 9.35
C PHE A 33 10.06 -38.47 8.81
N LEU A 34 9.12 -38.36 7.89
CA LEU A 34 8.45 -39.49 7.29
C LEU A 34 9.38 -40.38 6.45
N LYS A 35 10.41 -39.79 5.83
CA LYS A 35 11.49 -40.55 5.17
C LYS A 35 12.26 -41.37 6.17
N ASP A 36 12.71 -40.78 7.28
CA ASP A 36 13.48 -41.47 8.32
C ASP A 36 12.73 -42.64 8.93
N PHE A 37 11.41 -42.54 9.02
CA PHE A 37 10.53 -43.65 9.45
C PHE A 37 10.16 -44.63 8.33
N GLY A 38 10.70 -44.48 7.12
CA GLY A 38 10.51 -45.41 6.01
C GLY A 38 9.12 -45.31 5.32
N TYR A 39 8.38 -44.26 5.55
CA TYR A 39 7.11 -44.00 4.86
C TYR A 39 7.31 -43.40 3.48
N LEU A 40 8.33 -42.54 3.30
CA LEU A 40 8.68 -41.89 2.04
C LEU A 40 10.05 -42.37 1.55
N ASN A 41 10.27 -42.31 0.24
CA ASN A 41 11.54 -42.62 -0.44
C ASN A 41 12.28 -41.35 -0.91
N PHE A 42 11.79 -40.16 -0.58
CA PHE A 42 12.36 -38.84 -0.88
C PHE A 42 12.41 -37.97 0.37
N ASP A 43 13.31 -36.99 0.39
CA ASP A 43 13.58 -36.08 1.53
C ASP A 43 13.10 -34.65 1.30
N GLU A 44 12.83 -34.26 0.07
CA GLU A 44 12.28 -32.95 -0.25
C GLU A 44 10.85 -33.07 -0.76
N PRO A 45 9.93 -32.20 -0.31
CA PRO A 45 8.52 -32.26 -0.69
C PRO A 45 8.29 -31.93 -2.17
N ALA A 46 9.17 -31.14 -2.77
CA ALA A 46 9.08 -30.72 -4.16
C ALA A 46 10.44 -30.75 -4.87
N LYS A 47 10.43 -31.08 -6.16
CA LYS A 47 11.63 -31.06 -7.02
C LYS A 47 12.09 -29.64 -7.31
N LYS A 48 11.16 -28.68 -7.39
CA LYS A 48 11.42 -27.28 -7.67
C LYS A 48 10.48 -26.38 -6.87
N LEU A 49 11.09 -25.42 -6.15
CA LEU A 49 10.36 -24.35 -5.46
C LEU A 49 10.63 -23.02 -6.18
N ILE A 50 9.58 -22.28 -6.48
CA ILE A 50 9.65 -20.91 -7.02
C ILE A 50 8.95 -19.97 -6.06
N ASN A 51 9.72 -19.05 -5.48
CA ASN A 51 9.20 -17.95 -4.70
C ASN A 51 8.97 -16.76 -5.63
N GLN A 52 7.71 -16.52 -5.98
CA GLN A 52 7.32 -15.46 -6.92
C GLN A 52 7.46 -14.04 -6.35
N GLY A 53 7.64 -13.92 -5.03
CA GLY A 53 7.56 -12.63 -4.34
C GLY A 53 6.13 -12.25 -3.97
N MET A 54 5.96 -11.00 -3.54
CA MET A 54 4.68 -10.46 -3.09
C MET A 54 4.04 -9.61 -4.16
N ILE A 55 2.72 -9.69 -4.28
CA ILE A 55 1.95 -8.81 -5.15
C ILE A 55 2.12 -7.36 -4.64
N GLN A 56 2.48 -6.48 -5.54
CA GLN A 56 2.62 -5.05 -5.28
C GLN A 56 1.40 -4.31 -5.80
N GLY A 57 1.06 -3.23 -5.12
CA GLY A 57 0.00 -2.31 -5.52
C GLY A 57 0.50 -0.87 -5.43
N ARG A 58 -0.14 0.01 -6.19
CA ARG A 58 0.10 1.44 -6.07
C ARG A 58 -0.60 1.94 -4.81
N SER A 59 0.15 2.45 -3.85
CA SER A 59 -0.37 3.20 -2.71
C SER A 59 -0.46 4.66 -3.06
N ASN A 60 -1.54 5.31 -2.64
CA ASN A 60 -1.71 6.74 -2.77
C ASN A 60 -1.65 7.39 -1.38
N PHE A 61 -1.13 8.62 -1.33
CA PHE A 61 -0.92 9.34 -0.08
C PHE A 61 -1.59 10.71 -0.11
N ALA A 62 -2.31 11.01 0.97
CA ALA A 62 -2.75 12.36 1.30
C ALA A 62 -1.87 12.91 2.43
N TYR A 63 -1.61 14.21 2.41
CA TYR A 63 -0.67 14.89 3.28
C TYR A 63 -1.43 15.80 4.25
N ARG A 64 -1.62 15.33 5.48
CA ARG A 64 -2.37 16.05 6.52
C ARG A 64 -1.46 16.96 7.32
N MET A 65 -1.84 18.21 7.48
CA MET A 65 -1.18 19.15 8.38
C MET A 65 -1.46 18.78 9.84
N GLU A 66 -0.43 18.70 10.68
CA GLU A 66 -0.60 18.36 12.08
C GLU A 66 -1.40 19.42 12.84
N GLY A 67 -2.29 18.96 13.69
CA GLY A 67 -3.20 19.81 14.46
C GLY A 67 -4.39 20.37 13.66
N LEU A 68 -4.44 20.10 12.36
CA LEU A 68 -5.52 20.55 11.47
C LEU A 68 -6.16 19.39 10.73
N ASN A 69 -7.45 19.51 10.39
CA ASN A 69 -8.11 18.62 9.44
C ASN A 69 -7.98 19.18 8.01
N THR A 70 -6.76 19.55 7.65
CA THR A 70 -6.43 20.15 6.36
C THR A 70 -5.37 19.33 5.66
N PHE A 71 -5.60 19.07 4.39
CA PHE A 71 -4.72 18.28 3.53
C PHE A 71 -4.10 19.16 2.45
N ILE A 72 -2.79 19.06 2.25
CA ILE A 72 -2.06 19.81 1.22
C ILE A 72 -1.74 18.89 0.04
N SER A 73 -1.82 19.41 -1.18
CA SER A 73 -1.47 18.69 -2.40
C SER A 73 0.03 18.33 -2.45
N LYS A 74 0.39 17.29 -3.21
CA LYS A 74 1.74 16.74 -3.33
C LYS A 74 2.81 17.80 -3.59
N LYS A 75 2.55 18.76 -4.46
CA LYS A 75 3.48 19.88 -4.76
C LYS A 75 3.97 20.57 -3.49
N TYR A 76 3.06 20.94 -2.60
CA TYR A 76 3.41 21.64 -1.36
C TYR A 76 4.22 20.75 -0.41
N PHE A 77 3.87 19.46 -0.34
CA PHE A 77 4.63 18.51 0.46
C PHE A 77 6.06 18.31 -0.06
N ASP A 78 6.22 18.14 -1.37
CA ASP A 78 7.54 17.98 -1.99
C ASP A 78 8.41 19.24 -1.79
N LEU A 79 7.84 20.43 -1.92
CA LEU A 79 8.51 21.67 -1.65
C LEU A 79 8.93 21.83 -0.17
N ILE A 80 8.08 21.40 0.77
CA ILE A 80 8.41 21.39 2.20
C ILE A 80 9.60 20.47 2.49
N LYS A 81 9.68 19.33 1.79
CA LYS A 81 10.78 18.36 1.96
C LYS A 81 12.09 18.79 1.32
N ALA A 82 12.02 19.42 0.15
CA ALA A 82 13.19 19.66 -0.70
C ALA A 82 14.05 20.85 -0.26
N GLU A 83 13.55 21.80 0.55
CA GLU A 83 14.15 23.11 0.57
C GLU A 83 14.48 23.68 1.97
N GLY A 84 15.46 24.60 1.98
CA GLY A 84 15.91 25.33 3.17
C GLY A 84 14.88 26.33 3.71
N ALA A 85 15.22 27.06 4.78
CA ALA A 85 14.29 27.88 5.56
C ALA A 85 13.51 28.95 4.75
N ILE A 86 14.12 29.54 3.72
CA ILE A 86 13.54 30.66 2.94
C ILE A 86 12.34 30.15 2.07
N ALA A 87 12.49 29.05 1.40
CA ALA A 87 11.42 28.50 0.57
C ALA A 87 10.24 27.97 1.40
N ARG A 88 10.49 27.47 2.62
CA ARG A 88 9.42 27.12 3.55
C ARG A 88 8.53 28.30 3.93
N GLU A 89 9.10 29.51 4.05
CA GLU A 89 8.30 30.72 4.30
C GLU A 89 7.39 31.10 3.14
N GLU A 90 7.87 31.00 1.90
CA GLU A 90 7.04 31.31 0.72
C GLU A 90 5.91 30.31 0.54
N ILE A 91 6.20 29.02 0.71
CA ILE A 91 5.20 27.96 0.67
C ILE A 91 4.16 28.13 1.79
N ALA A 92 4.64 28.45 3.00
CA ALA A 92 3.75 28.74 4.11
C ALA A 92 2.79 29.89 3.79
N LYS A 93 3.27 30.97 3.17
CA LYS A 93 2.44 32.09 2.74
C LYS A 93 1.41 31.68 1.70
N GLU A 94 1.75 30.81 0.77
CA GLU A 94 0.80 30.31 -0.25
C GLU A 94 -0.27 29.39 0.35
N ILE A 95 0.12 28.48 1.23
CA ILE A 95 -0.83 27.65 1.98
C ILE A 95 -1.76 28.53 2.83
N LEU A 96 -1.19 29.50 3.54
CA LEU A 96 -1.95 30.43 4.37
C LEU A 96 -2.96 31.28 3.61
N LYS A 97 -2.75 31.57 2.33
CA LYS A 97 -3.74 32.27 1.50
C LYS A 97 -5.02 31.44 1.32
N GLN A 98 -4.89 30.13 1.26
CA GLN A 98 -6.01 29.21 1.09
C GLN A 98 -6.68 28.82 2.43
N LEU A 99 -6.05 29.10 3.57
CA LEU A 99 -6.58 28.78 4.90
C LEU A 99 -7.38 29.95 5.48
N GLY A 100 -8.48 29.62 6.18
CA GLY A 100 -9.22 30.59 6.97
C GLY A 100 -8.42 31.15 8.18
N PRO A 101 -8.86 32.31 8.74
CA PRO A 101 -8.10 33.03 9.77
C PRO A 101 -7.86 32.22 11.05
N GLU A 102 -8.81 31.39 11.48
CA GLU A 102 -8.68 30.53 12.66
C GLU A 102 -7.57 29.51 12.52
N LYS A 103 -7.43 28.91 11.32
CA LYS A 103 -6.42 27.89 11.03
C LYS A 103 -5.02 28.49 10.88
N ARG A 104 -4.93 29.74 10.49
CA ARG A 104 -3.65 30.44 10.44
C ARG A 104 -3.00 30.51 11.82
N GLN A 105 -3.76 30.78 12.88
CA GLN A 105 -3.25 30.80 14.25
C GLN A 105 -2.74 29.42 14.71
N ILE A 106 -3.43 28.35 14.33
CA ILE A 106 -3.00 26.98 14.64
C ILE A 106 -1.70 26.67 13.88
N PHE A 107 -1.66 27.00 12.61
CA PHE A 107 -0.49 26.81 11.75
C PHE A 107 0.76 27.58 12.26
N GLU A 108 0.59 28.82 12.71
CA GLU A 108 1.68 29.62 13.31
C GLU A 108 2.25 28.98 14.58
N ARG A 109 1.41 28.23 15.32
CA ARG A 109 1.79 27.51 16.55
C ARG A 109 2.43 26.15 16.30
N THR A 110 1.91 25.38 15.34
CA THR A 110 2.34 24.01 15.06
C THR A 110 3.42 23.91 13.99
N GLY A 111 3.59 24.97 13.20
CA GLY A 111 4.54 24.99 12.08
C GLY A 111 4.09 24.11 10.91
N LEU A 112 5.01 23.91 9.96
CA LEU A 112 4.84 23.06 8.77
C LEU A 112 5.16 21.59 9.08
N SER A 113 4.41 20.96 10.00
CA SER A 113 4.50 19.53 10.22
C SER A 113 3.38 18.82 9.46
N VAL A 114 3.74 17.78 8.70
CA VAL A 114 2.83 17.07 7.79
C VAL A 114 3.00 15.57 7.96
N SER A 115 1.88 14.88 8.19
CA SER A 115 1.81 13.43 8.26
C SER A 115 1.28 12.82 6.97
N LEU A 116 1.81 11.64 6.60
CA LEU A 116 1.34 10.86 5.46
C LEU A 116 0.15 9.98 5.88
N HIS A 117 -0.89 9.96 5.05
CA HIS A 117 -2.02 9.07 5.20
C HIS A 117 -2.25 8.29 3.91
N HIS A 118 -2.29 6.96 4.01
CA HIS A 118 -2.72 6.13 2.88
C HIS A 118 -4.17 6.44 2.52
N VAL A 119 -4.46 6.46 1.23
CA VAL A 119 -5.77 6.73 0.67
C VAL A 119 -6.22 5.53 -0.15
N ASP A 120 -7.51 5.21 -0.09
CA ASP A 120 -8.07 4.11 -0.88
C ASP A 120 -7.82 4.33 -2.38
N VAL A 121 -7.23 3.34 -3.03
CA VAL A 121 -6.91 3.39 -4.47
C VAL A 121 -8.13 3.62 -5.35
N ASN A 122 -9.33 3.27 -4.88
CA ASN A 122 -10.57 3.39 -5.64
C ASN A 122 -11.13 4.83 -5.70
N ILE A 123 -10.63 5.73 -4.85
CA ILE A 123 -11.04 7.16 -4.83
C ILE A 123 -9.96 8.09 -5.39
N VAL A 124 -8.96 7.52 -6.08
CA VAL A 124 -7.88 8.29 -6.75
C VAL A 124 -7.80 7.85 -8.20
N ASP A 125 -7.88 8.80 -9.11
CA ASP A 125 -7.72 8.58 -10.54
C ASP A 125 -6.55 9.42 -11.08
N ASN A 126 -5.53 8.76 -11.66
CA ASN A 126 -4.32 9.41 -12.18
C ASN A 126 -3.70 10.43 -11.21
N ASP A 127 -3.54 10.03 -9.94
CA ASP A 127 -3.09 10.86 -8.82
C ASP A 127 -4.06 11.96 -8.36
N ILE A 128 -5.18 12.15 -9.02
CA ILE A 128 -6.19 13.13 -8.63
C ILE A 128 -7.15 12.48 -7.63
N LEU A 129 -7.28 13.09 -6.46
CA LEU A 129 -8.20 12.65 -5.42
C LEU A 129 -9.64 13.07 -5.72
N ASP A 130 -10.58 12.13 -5.63
CA ASP A 130 -12.00 12.46 -5.49
C ASP A 130 -12.25 12.96 -4.06
N ILE A 131 -12.33 14.28 -3.92
CA ILE A 131 -12.50 14.97 -2.63
C ILE A 131 -13.83 14.60 -1.97
N ASP A 132 -14.89 14.45 -2.74
CA ASP A 132 -16.22 14.14 -2.21
C ASP A 132 -16.29 12.69 -1.72
N ALA A 133 -15.68 11.76 -2.45
CA ALA A 133 -15.53 10.38 -2.02
C ALA A 133 -14.62 10.29 -0.80
N PHE A 134 -13.52 11.04 -0.74
CA PHE A 134 -12.61 11.08 0.41
C PHE A 134 -13.30 11.57 1.69
N LYS A 135 -14.11 12.61 1.62
CA LYS A 135 -14.89 13.11 2.76
C LYS A 135 -15.92 12.11 3.26
N LYS A 136 -16.45 11.26 2.39
CA LYS A 136 -17.43 10.23 2.72
C LYS A 136 -16.79 8.92 3.19
N TRP A 137 -15.51 8.72 2.89
CA TRP A 137 -14.82 7.47 3.14
C TRP A 137 -14.65 7.14 4.63
N ARG A 138 -14.44 8.19 5.47
CA ARG A 138 -14.28 8.04 6.92
C ARG A 138 -14.91 9.22 7.65
N ASP A 139 -15.49 8.95 8.81
CA ASP A 139 -16.21 9.95 9.60
C ASP A 139 -15.33 11.13 10.04
N ASP A 140 -14.05 10.89 10.36
CA ASP A 140 -13.09 11.92 10.75
C ASP A 140 -12.70 12.87 9.60
N LEU A 141 -13.04 12.51 8.36
CA LEU A 141 -12.70 13.27 7.14
C LEU A 141 -13.85 14.12 6.60
N HIS A 142 -15.07 14.01 7.15
CA HIS A 142 -16.22 14.76 6.65
C HIS A 142 -15.99 16.26 6.53
N GLN A 143 -15.25 16.84 7.49
CA GLN A 143 -14.92 18.27 7.52
C GLN A 143 -13.48 18.55 7.02
N ALA A 144 -12.88 17.62 6.27
CA ALA A 144 -11.54 17.83 5.73
C ALA A 144 -11.55 19.00 4.73
N GLU A 145 -10.54 19.85 4.83
CA GLU A 145 -10.27 20.92 3.88
C GLU A 145 -9.00 20.63 3.09
N PHE A 146 -8.91 21.24 1.91
CA PHE A 146 -7.83 20.92 0.98
C PHE A 146 -7.15 22.18 0.47
N VAL A 147 -5.83 22.18 0.48
CA VAL A 147 -5.00 23.18 -0.23
C VAL A 147 -4.67 22.56 -1.58
N LEU A 148 -5.28 23.14 -2.61
CA LEU A 148 -5.31 22.59 -3.96
C LEU A 148 -4.15 23.13 -4.81
N GLU A 149 -3.75 22.34 -5.78
CA GLU A 149 -2.85 22.69 -6.86
C GLU A 149 -3.69 22.83 -8.15
N GLU A 150 -3.76 24.05 -8.70
CA GLU A 150 -4.54 24.36 -9.91
C GLU A 150 -5.99 23.85 -9.84
N GLY A 151 -6.63 23.96 -8.67
CA GLY A 151 -8.00 23.53 -8.46
C GLY A 151 -8.21 22.02 -8.26
N LYS A 152 -7.13 21.22 -8.19
CA LYS A 152 -7.15 19.77 -7.96
C LYS A 152 -6.33 19.40 -6.73
N TYR A 153 -6.67 18.28 -6.10
CA TYR A 153 -5.83 17.69 -5.09
C TYR A 153 -5.03 16.54 -5.70
N ILE A 154 -3.72 16.67 -5.70
CA ILE A 154 -2.80 15.66 -6.22
C ILE A 154 -2.22 14.85 -5.07
N CYS A 155 -2.46 13.55 -5.09
CA CYS A 155 -1.88 12.58 -4.16
C CYS A 155 -0.42 12.28 -4.50
N GLY A 156 0.34 11.89 -3.50
CA GLY A 156 1.57 11.14 -3.76
C GLY A 156 1.27 9.69 -4.09
N SER A 157 2.22 9.01 -4.71
CA SER A 157 2.09 7.58 -5.00
C SER A 157 3.42 6.86 -4.91
N GLU A 158 3.36 5.60 -4.46
CA GLU A 158 4.50 4.70 -4.37
C GLU A 158 4.04 3.26 -4.62
N VAL A 159 4.92 2.45 -5.19
CA VAL A 159 4.66 1.01 -5.36
C VAL A 159 5.08 0.30 -4.08
N GLU A 160 4.12 -0.34 -3.42
CA GLU A 160 4.33 -1.03 -2.16
C GLU A 160 3.71 -2.43 -2.20
N LYS A 161 4.06 -3.27 -1.20
CA LYS A 161 3.36 -4.53 -0.97
C LYS A 161 1.86 -4.27 -0.85
N MET A 162 1.04 -5.01 -1.61
CA MET A 162 -0.41 -4.94 -1.51
C MET A 162 -0.89 -5.37 -0.12
N SER A 163 -1.66 -4.52 0.54
CA SER A 163 -2.16 -4.75 1.90
C SER A 163 -3.43 -3.96 2.17
N LYS A 164 -4.37 -4.54 2.91
CA LYS A 164 -5.59 -3.85 3.35
C LYS A 164 -5.29 -2.59 4.19
N SER A 165 -4.25 -2.63 5.02
CA SER A 165 -3.85 -1.48 5.85
C SER A 165 -3.27 -0.30 5.05
N LYS A 166 -2.86 -0.54 3.81
CA LYS A 166 -2.35 0.46 2.88
C LYS A 166 -3.38 0.96 1.88
N TRP A 167 -4.58 0.40 1.92
CA TRP A 167 -5.70 0.76 1.02
C TRP A 167 -5.35 0.68 -0.47
N ASN A 168 -4.41 -0.19 -0.82
CA ASN A 168 -3.90 -0.39 -2.18
C ASN A 168 -4.30 -1.75 -2.78
N VAL A 169 -5.35 -2.37 -2.23
CA VAL A 169 -5.84 -3.67 -2.68
C VAL A 169 -6.79 -3.50 -3.84
N VAL A 170 -6.52 -4.20 -4.93
CA VAL A 170 -7.42 -4.33 -6.08
C VAL A 170 -8.11 -5.68 -6.01
N SER A 171 -9.45 -5.71 -6.17
CA SER A 171 -10.22 -6.95 -6.17
C SER A 171 -9.86 -7.81 -7.39
N PRO A 172 -9.58 -9.13 -7.20
CA PRO A 172 -9.42 -10.06 -8.31
C PRO A 172 -10.64 -10.07 -9.26
N ASP A 173 -11.86 -9.95 -8.72
CA ASP A 173 -13.08 -9.91 -9.52
C ASP A 173 -13.09 -8.73 -10.49
N ARG A 174 -12.62 -7.55 -10.05
CA ARG A 174 -12.48 -6.38 -10.91
C ARG A 174 -11.49 -6.65 -12.04
N ILE A 175 -10.32 -7.19 -11.73
CA ILE A 175 -9.30 -7.54 -12.75
C ILE A 175 -9.86 -8.56 -13.74
N CYS A 176 -10.56 -9.59 -13.25
CA CYS A 176 -11.18 -10.60 -14.12
C CYS A 176 -12.24 -10.00 -15.04
N ASN A 177 -13.05 -9.05 -14.54
CA ASN A 177 -14.07 -8.39 -15.34
C ASN A 177 -13.48 -7.45 -16.40
N ASP A 178 -12.43 -6.71 -16.02
CA ASP A 178 -11.83 -5.69 -16.90
C ASP A 178 -10.87 -6.32 -17.94
N PHE A 179 -10.14 -7.37 -17.58
CA PHE A 179 -9.05 -7.92 -18.40
C PHE A 179 -9.14 -9.43 -18.67
N GLY A 180 -10.06 -10.14 -18.03
CA GLY A 180 -10.21 -11.58 -18.10
C GLY A 180 -9.37 -12.35 -17.08
N ALA A 181 -9.86 -13.52 -16.67
CA ALA A 181 -9.23 -14.35 -15.63
C ALA A 181 -7.85 -14.91 -16.07
N ASP A 182 -7.66 -15.18 -17.36
CA ASP A 182 -6.38 -15.67 -17.88
C ASP A 182 -5.27 -14.60 -17.81
N THR A 183 -5.63 -13.33 -17.92
CA THR A 183 -4.70 -12.21 -17.74
C THR A 183 -4.25 -12.10 -16.27
N LEU A 184 -5.15 -12.37 -15.33
CA LEU A 184 -4.82 -12.38 -13.90
C LEU A 184 -3.90 -13.55 -13.52
N ARG A 185 -4.12 -14.73 -14.12
CA ARG A 185 -3.31 -15.93 -13.89
C ARG A 185 -1.87 -15.77 -14.37
#